data_6e394df66cd85e605e5981560d34895a
#
_entry.id   6e394df66cd85e605e5981560d34895a
#
_cell.length_a   1.000
_cell.length_b   1.000
_cell.length_c   1.000
_cell.angle_alpha   90.00
_cell.angle_beta   90.00
_cell.angle_gamma   90.00
#
_symmetry.space_group_name_H-M   'P 1'
#
loop_
_entity.id
_entity.type
_entity.pdbx_description
1 polymer ?
#
loop_
_entity_poly.entity_id
_entity_poly.type
_entity_poly.pdbx_seq_one_letter_code
_entity_poly.pdbx_strand_id
1 'polypeptide(L)'
;MTIEIDTDVLKDLDISADDFVYLYLLHAKAYDVIHLLKPDTEALQRKGLIKVGEEQEDNVVRQKFIDLIEDNFDRMWSELLSHFPIKVYNQGQVRVLRAADSNGRSNQKAKKAYQRVIGKNISKHKKIVQCLINELEFRKANNQIGYMQMLQTWVNGHSWEKYEDVNVGRTEEQERRITRKL
;
A
#
# COMPACT_ATOMS: atom_id res chain seq x y z
N MET A 1 10.95 -16.85 -10.09
CA MET A 1 9.70 -16.19 -9.66
C MET A 1 9.92 -15.64 -8.27
N THR A 2 9.56 -14.38 -7.99
CA THR A 2 9.64 -13.78 -6.64
C THR A 2 8.23 -13.55 -6.15
N ILE A 3 7.93 -13.99 -4.92
CA ILE A 3 6.62 -13.79 -4.27
C ILE A 3 6.83 -12.78 -3.15
N GLU A 4 6.14 -11.65 -3.20
CA GLU A 4 6.10 -10.70 -2.10
C GLU A 4 4.93 -11.05 -1.18
N ILE A 5 5.21 -11.18 0.11
CA ILE A 5 4.20 -11.54 1.11
C ILE A 5 3.87 -10.31 1.95
N ASP A 6 2.60 -9.90 1.93
CA ASP A 6 2.09 -8.88 2.82
C ASP A 6 1.77 -9.51 4.18
N THR A 7 2.53 -9.11 5.21
CA THR A 7 2.34 -9.64 6.57
C THR A 7 1.00 -9.24 7.19
N ASP A 8 0.37 -8.17 6.72
CA ASP A 8 -0.95 -7.79 7.19
C ASP A 8 -2.02 -8.71 6.61
N VAL A 9 -1.85 -9.17 5.35
CA VAL A 9 -2.71 -10.22 4.77
C VAL A 9 -2.59 -11.53 5.53
N LEU A 10 -1.38 -11.91 5.97
CA LEU A 10 -1.21 -13.12 6.81
C LEU A 10 -2.00 -13.02 8.12
N LYS A 11 -1.95 -11.86 8.78
CA LYS A 11 -2.70 -11.61 10.02
C LYS A 11 -4.21 -11.59 9.79
N ASP A 12 -4.67 -10.88 8.75
CA ASP A 12 -6.09 -10.74 8.42
C ASP A 12 -6.74 -12.10 8.09
N LEU A 13 -5.99 -12.99 7.45
CA LEU A 13 -6.42 -14.36 7.12
C LEU A 13 -6.08 -15.36 8.20
N ASP A 14 -5.23 -14.99 9.17
CA ASP A 14 -4.70 -15.88 10.20
C ASP A 14 -4.06 -17.14 9.60
N ILE A 15 -3.17 -16.95 8.62
CA ILE A 15 -2.45 -18.03 7.92
C ILE A 15 -0.95 -17.86 8.04
N SER A 16 -0.22 -18.97 7.88
CA SER A 16 1.24 -18.97 7.82
C SER A 16 1.76 -18.43 6.48
N ALA A 17 3.04 -18.06 6.43
CA ALA A 17 3.69 -17.68 5.18
C ALA A 17 3.71 -18.84 4.17
N ASP A 18 3.89 -20.10 4.64
CA ASP A 18 3.88 -21.29 3.80
C ASP A 18 2.50 -21.52 3.19
N ASP A 19 1.42 -21.34 3.96
CA ASP A 19 0.05 -21.43 3.46
C ASP A 19 -0.24 -20.35 2.42
N PHE A 20 0.25 -19.12 2.64
CA PHE A 20 0.12 -18.03 1.65
C PHE A 20 0.84 -18.39 0.35
N VAL A 21 2.09 -18.83 0.42
CA VAL A 21 2.87 -19.26 -0.75
C VAL A 21 2.18 -20.38 -1.49
N TYR A 22 1.65 -21.37 -0.76
CA TYR A 22 0.88 -22.47 -1.33
C TYR A 22 -0.35 -21.95 -2.10
N LEU A 23 -1.19 -21.11 -1.49
CA LEU A 23 -2.36 -20.53 -2.12
C LEU A 23 -1.99 -19.71 -3.36
N TYR A 24 -0.91 -18.96 -3.28
CA TYR A 24 -0.42 -18.14 -4.40
C TYR A 24 0.04 -19.00 -5.58
N LEU A 25 0.83 -20.05 -5.33
CA LEU A 25 1.31 -20.98 -6.36
C LEU A 25 0.17 -21.76 -7.00
N LEU A 26 -0.80 -22.19 -6.18
CA LEU A 26 -2.01 -22.86 -6.66
C LEU A 26 -2.83 -21.94 -7.59
N HIS A 27 -3.02 -20.67 -7.21
CA HIS A 27 -3.69 -19.66 -8.03
C HIS A 27 -2.93 -19.38 -9.34
N ALA A 28 -1.58 -19.30 -9.26
CA ALA A 28 -0.71 -19.09 -10.41
C ALA A 28 -0.55 -20.35 -11.29
N LYS A 29 -1.14 -21.49 -10.90
CA LYS A 29 -1.01 -22.79 -11.57
C LYS A 29 0.44 -23.27 -11.72
N ALA A 30 1.28 -22.96 -10.74
CA ALA A 30 2.70 -23.36 -10.67
C ALA A 30 2.84 -24.72 -9.96
N TYR A 31 2.27 -25.77 -10.56
CA TYR A 31 2.13 -27.09 -9.96
C TYR A 31 3.47 -27.83 -9.80
N ASP A 32 4.46 -27.48 -10.59
CA ASP A 32 5.81 -28.08 -10.57
C ASP A 32 6.55 -27.91 -9.22
N VAL A 33 6.17 -26.91 -8.44
CA VAL A 33 6.79 -26.62 -7.13
C VAL A 33 5.85 -26.77 -5.93
N ILE A 34 4.55 -26.93 -6.18
CA ILE A 34 3.53 -26.95 -5.12
C ILE A 34 3.68 -28.15 -4.16
N HIS A 35 4.19 -29.27 -4.68
CA HIS A 35 4.42 -30.50 -3.89
C HIS A 35 5.55 -30.36 -2.87
N LEU A 36 6.38 -29.32 -2.96
CA LEU A 36 7.43 -29.02 -1.99
C LEU A 36 6.88 -28.40 -0.71
N LEU A 37 5.64 -27.91 -0.75
CA LEU A 37 4.99 -27.25 0.38
C LEU A 37 4.10 -28.24 1.14
N LYS A 38 3.98 -28.03 2.44
CA LYS A 38 3.11 -28.81 3.34
C LYS A 38 2.09 -27.90 3.99
N PRO A 39 1.09 -27.40 3.23
CA PRO A 39 0.06 -26.53 3.77
C PRO A 39 -0.88 -27.26 4.72
N ASP A 40 -1.44 -26.55 5.68
CA ASP A 40 -2.59 -27.06 6.45
C ASP A 40 -3.88 -26.88 5.63
N THR A 41 -4.12 -27.82 4.71
CA THR A 41 -5.27 -27.77 3.79
C THR A 41 -6.61 -27.82 4.53
N GLU A 42 -6.70 -28.48 5.68
CA GLU A 42 -7.92 -28.51 6.49
C GLU A 42 -8.19 -27.14 7.12
N ALA A 43 -7.16 -26.49 7.66
CA ALA A 43 -7.30 -25.11 8.18
C ALA A 43 -7.67 -24.14 7.07
N LEU A 44 -7.03 -24.22 5.91
CA LEU A 44 -7.33 -23.37 4.76
C LEU A 44 -8.76 -23.56 4.26
N GLN A 45 -9.26 -24.80 4.25
CA GLN A 45 -10.64 -25.12 3.90
C GLN A 45 -11.63 -24.57 4.93
N ARG A 46 -11.36 -24.74 6.23
CA ARG A 46 -12.20 -24.17 7.32
C ARG A 46 -12.27 -22.65 7.23
N LYS A 47 -11.17 -21.99 6.85
CA LYS A 47 -11.10 -20.53 6.62
C LYS A 47 -11.77 -20.08 5.31
N GLY A 48 -12.21 -21.03 4.49
CA GLY A 48 -12.88 -20.78 3.21
C GLY A 48 -11.92 -20.21 2.15
N LEU A 49 -10.63 -20.55 2.19
CA LEU A 49 -9.62 -20.06 1.27
C LEU A 49 -9.38 -21.01 0.11
N ILE A 50 -9.64 -22.32 0.30
CA ILE A 50 -9.58 -23.33 -0.76
C ILE A 50 -10.83 -24.21 -0.76
N LYS A 51 -11.06 -24.87 -1.89
CA LYS A 51 -11.87 -26.06 -2.01
C LYS A 51 -10.91 -27.20 -2.27
N VAL A 52 -10.91 -28.23 -1.40
CA VAL A 52 -10.01 -29.38 -1.52
C VAL A 52 -10.54 -30.31 -2.60
N GLY A 53 -9.66 -30.76 -3.50
CA GLY A 53 -9.87 -31.77 -4.51
C GLY A 53 -9.35 -33.16 -4.06
N GLU A 54 -9.28 -34.11 -4.97
CA GLU A 54 -8.76 -35.44 -4.71
C GLU A 54 -7.23 -35.45 -4.60
N GLU A 55 -6.59 -34.71 -5.50
CA GLU A 55 -5.14 -34.48 -5.53
C GLU A 55 -4.83 -33.03 -5.11
N GLN A 56 -3.58 -32.76 -4.74
CA GLN A 56 -3.16 -31.43 -4.30
C GLN A 56 -3.31 -30.38 -5.41
N GLU A 57 -3.15 -30.78 -6.67
CA GLU A 57 -3.29 -29.94 -7.86
C GLU A 57 -4.75 -29.63 -8.18
N ASP A 58 -5.69 -30.44 -7.71
CA ASP A 58 -7.13 -30.25 -7.88
C ASP A 58 -7.72 -29.25 -6.87
N ASN A 59 -6.93 -28.82 -5.91
CA ASN A 59 -7.35 -27.80 -4.96
C ASN A 59 -7.63 -26.49 -5.70
N VAL A 60 -8.74 -25.85 -5.37
CA VAL A 60 -9.16 -24.58 -5.99
C VAL A 60 -9.12 -23.45 -4.98
N VAL A 61 -8.33 -22.43 -5.27
CA VAL A 61 -8.29 -21.20 -4.48
C VAL A 61 -9.63 -20.48 -4.58
N ARG A 62 -10.17 -20.07 -3.43
CA ARG A 62 -11.45 -19.35 -3.40
C ARG A 62 -11.27 -17.86 -3.58
N GLN A 63 -12.34 -17.23 -4.06
CA GLN A 63 -12.38 -15.81 -4.41
C GLN A 63 -11.91 -14.90 -3.27
N LYS A 64 -12.21 -15.25 -2.02
CA LYS A 64 -11.77 -14.51 -0.83
C LYS A 64 -10.25 -14.25 -0.79
N PHE A 65 -9.43 -15.24 -1.18
CA PHE A 65 -7.97 -15.06 -1.25
C PHE A 65 -7.57 -14.30 -2.52
N ILE A 66 -8.20 -14.62 -3.66
CA ILE A 66 -7.93 -13.98 -4.94
C ILE A 66 -8.17 -12.47 -4.84
N ASP A 67 -9.28 -12.05 -4.25
CA ASP A 67 -9.61 -10.64 -4.05
C ASP A 67 -8.52 -9.93 -3.24
N LEU A 68 -7.95 -10.59 -2.23
CA LEU A 68 -6.89 -10.00 -1.41
C LEU A 68 -5.55 -9.83 -2.15
N ILE A 69 -5.23 -10.75 -3.07
CA ILE A 69 -3.97 -10.68 -3.84
C ILE A 69 -4.08 -9.91 -5.15
N GLU A 70 -5.25 -9.90 -5.78
CA GLU A 70 -5.51 -9.21 -7.06
C GLU A 70 -5.93 -7.76 -6.85
N ASP A 71 -6.76 -7.48 -5.86
CA ASP A 71 -7.28 -6.14 -5.52
C ASP A 71 -6.29 -5.27 -4.74
N ASN A 72 -5.07 -5.76 -4.55
CA ASN A 72 -4.05 -5.06 -3.77
C ASN A 72 -3.81 -3.63 -4.29
N PHE A 73 -3.90 -3.43 -5.62
CA PHE A 73 -3.70 -2.09 -6.17
C PHE A 73 -4.85 -1.13 -5.83
N ASP A 74 -6.10 -1.58 -5.87
CA ASP A 74 -7.25 -0.72 -5.56
C ASP A 74 -7.29 -0.38 -4.06
N ARG A 75 -6.88 -1.30 -3.21
CA ARG A 75 -6.68 -1.07 -1.77
C ARG A 75 -5.54 -0.07 -1.54
N MET A 76 -4.37 -0.26 -2.16
CA MET A 76 -3.23 0.67 -2.10
C MET A 76 -3.62 2.07 -2.61
N TRP A 77 -4.39 2.14 -3.69
CA TRP A 77 -4.89 3.40 -4.20
C TRP A 77 -5.83 4.11 -3.23
N SER A 78 -6.76 3.37 -2.62
CA SER A 78 -7.70 3.88 -1.62
C SER A 78 -6.97 4.38 -0.37
N GLU A 79 -5.94 3.67 0.08
CA GLU A 79 -5.08 4.07 1.18
C GLU A 79 -4.35 5.38 0.86
N LEU A 80 -3.71 5.50 -0.30
CA LEU A 80 -3.08 6.75 -0.72
C LEU A 80 -4.07 7.91 -0.71
N LEU A 81 -5.28 7.70 -1.28
CA LEU A 81 -6.31 8.73 -1.30
C LEU A 81 -6.82 9.10 0.10
N SER A 82 -6.86 8.17 1.04
CA SER A 82 -7.31 8.48 2.41
C SER A 82 -6.40 9.49 3.11
N HIS A 83 -5.11 9.46 2.81
CA HIS A 83 -4.11 10.40 3.35
C HIS A 83 -4.00 11.68 2.51
N PHE A 84 -4.23 11.62 1.19
CA PHE A 84 -4.03 12.79 0.33
C PHE A 84 -5.19 13.77 0.47
N PRO A 85 -4.95 15.08 0.79
CA PRO A 85 -6.01 16.04 1.03
C PRO A 85 -6.81 16.34 -0.26
N ILE A 86 -8.13 16.46 -0.12
CA ILE A 86 -9.02 16.85 -1.23
C ILE A 86 -8.79 18.32 -1.60
N LYS A 87 -8.68 19.17 -0.57
CA LYS A 87 -8.53 20.62 -0.71
C LYS A 87 -7.63 21.17 0.39
N VAL A 88 -7.00 22.29 0.11
CA VAL A 88 -6.21 23.08 1.05
C VAL A 88 -6.58 24.57 0.93
N TYR A 89 -6.26 25.33 1.98
CA TYR A 89 -6.43 26.78 1.98
C TYR A 89 -5.08 27.44 1.74
N ASN A 90 -5.03 28.40 0.81
CA ASN A 90 -3.84 29.21 0.53
C ASN A 90 -4.26 30.68 0.40
N GLN A 91 -3.78 31.53 1.31
CA GLN A 91 -4.05 32.98 1.30
C GLN A 91 -5.56 33.32 1.17
N GLY A 92 -6.41 32.60 1.91
CA GLY A 92 -7.86 32.79 1.88
C GLY A 92 -8.59 32.13 0.71
N GLN A 93 -7.87 31.51 -0.23
CA GLN A 93 -8.46 30.81 -1.36
C GLN A 93 -8.43 29.29 -1.15
N VAL A 94 -9.49 28.62 -1.59
CA VAL A 94 -9.57 27.15 -1.60
C VAL A 94 -8.91 26.62 -2.87
N ARG A 95 -7.91 25.73 -2.70
CA ARG A 95 -7.30 24.99 -3.80
C ARG A 95 -7.73 23.53 -3.71
N VAL A 96 -8.32 23.00 -4.78
CA VAL A 96 -8.67 21.60 -4.92
C VAL A 96 -7.44 20.84 -5.42
N LEU A 97 -7.03 19.81 -4.70
CA LEU A 97 -5.83 19.02 -5.01
C LEU A 97 -6.18 17.70 -5.70
N ARG A 98 -7.36 17.14 -5.43
CA ARG A 98 -7.90 15.95 -6.09
C ARG A 98 -9.43 15.97 -6.09
N ALA A 99 -10.04 15.11 -6.90
CA ALA A 99 -11.50 14.91 -6.81
C ALA A 99 -11.87 14.26 -5.46
N ALA A 100 -13.03 14.63 -4.92
CA ALA A 100 -13.56 13.99 -3.72
C ALA A 100 -13.96 12.54 -4.00
N ASP A 101 -14.58 12.29 -5.15
CA ASP A 101 -14.88 10.94 -5.63
C ASP A 101 -13.59 10.25 -6.07
N SER A 102 -13.31 9.07 -5.51
CA SER A 102 -12.15 8.23 -5.85
C SER A 102 -12.09 7.88 -7.34
N ASN A 103 -13.25 7.74 -7.99
CA ASN A 103 -13.41 7.44 -9.41
C ASN A 103 -13.47 8.69 -10.30
N GLY A 104 -13.36 9.89 -9.72
CA GLY A 104 -13.33 11.14 -10.47
C GLY A 104 -12.24 11.14 -11.55
N ARG A 105 -12.52 11.78 -12.70
CA ARG A 105 -11.66 11.76 -13.89
C ARG A 105 -10.20 12.16 -13.63
N SER A 106 -9.97 13.14 -12.76
CA SER A 106 -8.62 13.56 -12.36
C SER A 106 -7.91 12.49 -11.54
N ASN A 107 -8.62 11.83 -10.61
CA ASN A 107 -8.09 10.76 -9.80
C ASN A 107 -7.74 9.54 -10.66
N GLN A 108 -8.55 9.21 -11.66
CA GLN A 108 -8.28 8.10 -12.58
C GLN A 108 -6.98 8.25 -13.38
N LYS A 109 -6.66 9.49 -13.80
CA LYS A 109 -5.38 9.75 -14.46
C LYS A 109 -4.19 9.55 -13.51
N ALA A 110 -4.32 10.02 -12.29
CA ALA A 110 -3.31 9.83 -11.24
C ALA A 110 -3.19 8.34 -10.86
N LYS A 111 -4.30 7.61 -10.76
CA LYS A 111 -4.35 6.17 -10.50
C LYS A 111 -3.54 5.37 -11.50
N LYS A 112 -3.73 5.62 -12.80
CA LYS A 112 -2.96 4.96 -13.87
C LYS A 112 -1.46 5.27 -13.80
N ALA A 113 -1.10 6.49 -13.47
CA ALA A 113 0.30 6.86 -13.30
C ALA A 113 0.90 6.18 -12.05
N TYR A 114 0.17 6.17 -10.95
CA TYR A 114 0.59 5.52 -9.70
C TYR A 114 0.79 4.01 -9.89
N GLN A 115 -0.12 3.35 -10.60
CA GLN A 115 0.00 1.93 -10.93
C GLN A 115 1.29 1.61 -11.71
N ARG A 116 1.70 2.47 -12.64
CA ARG A 116 2.96 2.30 -13.37
C ARG A 116 4.18 2.43 -12.46
N VAL A 117 4.10 3.28 -11.45
CA VAL A 117 5.19 3.53 -10.50
C VAL A 117 5.37 2.39 -9.52
N ILE A 118 4.28 1.91 -8.93
CA ILE A 118 4.35 0.90 -7.86
C ILE A 118 4.19 -0.53 -8.37
N GLY A 119 3.49 -0.74 -9.51
CA GLY A 119 3.12 -2.07 -9.96
C GLY A 119 2.27 -2.77 -8.91
N LYS A 120 2.78 -3.91 -8.42
CA LYS A 120 2.22 -4.68 -7.30
C LYS A 120 3.09 -4.61 -6.04
N ASN A 121 4.08 -3.70 -5.98
CA ASN A 121 5.05 -3.62 -4.90
C ASN A 121 4.47 -2.89 -3.69
N ILE A 122 4.05 -3.66 -2.69
CA ILE A 122 3.45 -3.19 -1.44
C ILE A 122 4.45 -2.38 -0.61
N SER A 123 5.71 -2.84 -0.52
CA SER A 123 6.76 -2.15 0.24
C SER A 123 7.01 -0.75 -0.33
N LYS A 124 7.04 -0.62 -1.66
CA LYS A 124 7.17 0.68 -2.33
C LYS A 124 5.96 1.57 -2.07
N HIS A 125 4.76 0.99 -2.09
CA HIS A 125 3.53 1.72 -1.74
C HIS A 125 3.59 2.25 -0.30
N LYS A 126 3.89 1.39 0.68
CA LYS A 126 4.01 1.79 2.11
C LYS A 126 5.03 2.93 2.29
N LYS A 127 6.19 2.84 1.61
CA LYS A 127 7.20 3.90 1.62
C LYS A 127 6.63 5.21 1.07
N ILE A 128 5.92 5.19 -0.05
CA ILE A 128 5.32 6.38 -0.66
C ILE A 128 4.25 7.01 0.25
N VAL A 129 3.39 6.19 0.86
CA VAL A 129 2.38 6.67 1.83
C VAL A 129 3.05 7.32 3.04
N GLN A 130 4.11 6.71 3.57
CA GLN A 130 4.86 7.31 4.68
C GLN A 130 5.48 8.66 4.28
N CYS A 131 6.07 8.76 3.09
CA CYS A 131 6.59 10.03 2.57
C CYS A 131 5.50 11.10 2.42
N LEU A 132 4.29 10.71 2.01
CA LEU A 132 3.15 11.62 1.96
C LEU A 132 2.78 12.14 3.35
N ILE A 133 2.74 11.25 4.34
CA ILE A 133 2.47 11.63 5.74
C ILE A 133 3.55 12.61 6.23
N ASN A 134 4.82 12.29 6.00
CA ASN A 134 5.95 13.16 6.36
C ASN A 134 5.83 14.54 5.68
N GLU A 135 5.48 14.60 4.38
CA GLU A 135 5.25 15.86 3.66
C GLU A 135 4.13 16.68 4.31
N LEU A 136 3.00 16.04 4.62
CA LEU A 136 1.86 16.73 5.23
C LEU A 136 2.20 17.32 6.59
N GLU A 137 2.91 16.57 7.43
CA GLU A 137 3.36 17.03 8.75
C GLU A 137 4.36 18.17 8.63
N PHE A 138 5.38 18.02 7.77
CA PHE A 138 6.37 19.07 7.49
C PHE A 138 5.69 20.36 7.02
N ARG A 139 4.76 20.26 6.05
CA ARG A 139 4.05 21.42 5.51
C ARG A 139 3.13 22.09 6.52
N LYS A 140 2.47 21.29 7.39
CA LYS A 140 1.65 21.82 8.49
C LYS A 140 2.51 22.58 9.51
N ALA A 141 3.64 22.00 9.93
CA ALA A 141 4.56 22.62 10.88
C ALA A 141 5.13 23.95 10.37
N ASN A 142 5.32 24.07 9.05
CA ASN A 142 5.89 25.28 8.43
C ASN A 142 4.83 26.22 7.81
N ASN A 143 3.54 26.02 8.07
CA ASN A 143 2.44 26.78 7.46
C ASN A 143 2.45 26.76 5.90
N GLN A 144 2.94 25.69 5.30
CA GLN A 144 3.11 25.52 3.86
C GLN A 144 2.10 24.56 3.23
N ILE A 145 1.09 24.12 3.97
CA ILE A 145 0.10 23.16 3.46
C ILE A 145 -0.62 23.68 2.22
N GLY A 146 -0.84 24.99 2.13
CA GLY A 146 -1.45 25.66 0.98
C GLY A 146 -0.66 25.52 -0.33
N TYR A 147 0.63 25.20 -0.27
CA TYR A 147 1.50 25.01 -1.45
C TYR A 147 1.63 23.56 -1.88
N MET A 148 0.84 22.66 -1.29
CA MET A 148 0.85 21.25 -1.71
C MET A 148 0.45 21.10 -3.18
N GLN A 149 1.10 20.17 -3.87
CA GLN A 149 0.82 19.91 -5.29
C GLN A 149 -0.51 19.18 -5.47
N MET A 150 -1.10 19.30 -6.65
CA MET A 150 -2.23 18.47 -7.06
C MET A 150 -1.78 17.01 -7.14
N LEU A 151 -2.68 16.06 -6.81
CA LEU A 151 -2.41 14.63 -6.79
C LEU A 151 -1.73 14.14 -8.08
N GLN A 152 -2.24 14.52 -9.24
CA GLN A 152 -1.65 14.11 -10.52
C GLN A 152 -0.22 14.61 -10.70
N THR A 153 0.07 15.87 -10.34
CA THR A 153 1.40 16.45 -10.41
C THR A 153 2.34 15.78 -9.40
N TRP A 154 1.84 15.52 -8.20
CA TRP A 154 2.58 14.87 -7.13
C TRP A 154 3.00 13.44 -7.52
N VAL A 155 2.06 12.66 -8.12
CA VAL A 155 2.34 11.31 -8.61
C VAL A 155 3.32 11.33 -9.78
N ASN A 156 3.06 12.16 -10.81
CA ASN A 156 3.90 12.20 -12.01
C ASN A 156 5.31 12.73 -11.75
N GLY A 157 5.46 13.65 -10.80
CA GLY A 157 6.74 14.26 -10.44
C GLY A 157 7.51 13.50 -9.36
N HIS A 158 7.00 12.33 -8.92
CA HIS A 158 7.59 11.54 -7.83
C HIS A 158 7.92 12.41 -6.59
N SER A 159 7.01 13.31 -6.24
CA SER A 159 7.28 14.36 -5.26
C SER A 159 7.54 13.83 -3.84
N TRP A 160 7.18 12.57 -3.55
CA TRP A 160 7.47 11.88 -2.30
C TRP A 160 8.97 11.67 -2.05
N GLU A 161 9.82 11.56 -3.11
CA GLU A 161 11.25 11.33 -2.96
C GLU A 161 11.95 12.41 -2.13
N LYS A 162 11.41 13.62 -2.13
CA LYS A 162 11.92 14.75 -1.32
C LYS A 162 11.70 14.58 0.18
N TYR A 163 10.87 13.62 0.58
CA TYR A 163 10.46 13.40 1.97
C TYR A 163 10.84 12.00 2.48
N GLU A 164 11.69 11.28 1.74
CA GLU A 164 12.17 9.96 2.14
C GLU A 164 12.97 10.00 3.44
N ASP A 165 13.82 11.02 3.59
CA ASP A 165 14.73 11.17 4.73
C ASP A 165 14.24 12.21 5.76
N VAL A 166 13.03 12.73 5.59
CA VAL A 166 12.46 13.70 6.53
C VAL A 166 11.96 12.98 7.78
N ASN A 167 12.81 12.95 8.80
CA ASN A 167 12.41 12.55 10.16
C ASN A 167 11.47 13.62 10.75
N VAL A 168 10.18 13.48 10.54
CA VAL A 168 9.14 14.32 11.13
C VAL A 168 8.95 13.92 12.59
N GLY A 169 9.83 14.36 13.46
CA GLY A 169 9.75 14.05 14.89
C GLY A 169 10.88 14.65 15.70
N ARG A 170 11.89 15.21 15.04
CA ARG A 170 12.94 15.98 15.70
C ARG A 170 12.99 17.37 15.10
N THR A 171 12.31 18.32 15.75
CA THR A 171 12.61 19.74 15.50
C THR A 171 14.05 19.97 15.93
N GLU A 172 14.84 20.72 15.14
CA GLU A 172 16.23 21.12 15.49
C GLU A 172 16.33 21.68 16.92
N GLU A 173 15.24 22.18 17.46
CA GLU A 173 15.11 22.68 18.83
C GLU A 173 15.14 21.57 19.90
N GLN A 174 14.65 20.38 19.58
CA GLN A 174 14.76 19.20 20.46
C GLN A 174 16.17 18.62 20.44
N GLU A 175 16.85 18.63 19.30
CA GLU A 175 18.26 18.22 19.21
C GLU A 175 19.18 19.18 19.98
N ARG A 176 18.96 20.49 19.91
CA ARG A 176 19.70 21.50 20.67
C ARG A 176 19.47 21.38 22.19
N ARG A 177 18.32 20.90 22.63
CA ARG A 177 18.05 20.67 24.07
C ARG A 177 18.72 19.40 24.60
N ILE A 178 18.91 18.39 23.77
CA ILE A 178 19.61 17.15 24.16
C ILE A 178 21.12 17.41 24.23
N THR A 179 21.69 18.14 23.26
CA THR A 179 23.14 18.47 23.23
C THR A 179 23.56 19.46 24.32
N ARG A 180 22.64 20.23 24.89
CA ARG A 180 22.97 21.15 26.03
C ARG A 180 22.88 20.50 27.41
N LYS A 181 22.46 19.24 27.49
CA LYS A 181 22.35 18.49 28.76
C LYS A 181 23.44 17.42 28.94
N LEU A 182 24.37 17.32 28.01
CA LEU A 182 25.60 16.53 28.07
C LEU A 182 26.81 17.45 28.28
#